data_bf3eccd27a8e91499da1b7261723b96d
#
_entry.id   bf3eccd27a8e91499da1b7261723b96d
#
_cell.length_a   1.000
_cell.length_b   1.000
_cell.length_c   1.000
_cell.angle_alpha   90.00
_cell.angle_beta   90.00
_cell.angle_gamma   90.00
#
_symmetry.space_group_name_H-M   'P 1'
#
loop_
_entity.id
_entity.type
_entity.pdbx_description
1 polymer ?
#
loop_
_entity_poly.entity_id
_entity_poly.type
_entity_poly.pdbx_seq_one_letter_code
_entity_poly.pdbx_strand_id
1 'polypeptide(L)'
;MTIPINKITMIKMQGCPYCAKAAQAVEELRAEQPAYAGVEIEIIDENEQPELAKAYAKDYYYVPSLFIEGHKVYEAQPGQDYDTIKAAVADAFEQAK
;
A
#
# COMPACT_ATOMS: atom_id res chain seq x y z
N MET A 1 6.60 -11.68 -24.01
CA MET A 1 6.17 -12.41 -22.81
C MET A 1 5.84 -11.43 -21.70
N THR A 2 4.66 -11.54 -21.16
CA THR A 2 4.23 -10.63 -20.10
C THR A 2 4.71 -11.16 -18.76
N ILE A 3 5.46 -10.35 -18.03
CA ILE A 3 5.87 -10.69 -16.68
C ILE A 3 4.77 -10.16 -15.75
N PRO A 4 4.14 -11.03 -14.94
CA PRO A 4 3.14 -10.56 -14.00
C PRO A 4 3.79 -9.56 -13.03
N ILE A 5 3.13 -8.44 -12.81
CA ILE A 5 3.62 -7.44 -11.86
C ILE A 5 2.99 -7.74 -10.52
N ASN A 6 3.74 -8.41 -9.66
CA ASN A 6 3.31 -8.76 -8.31
C ASN A 6 3.87 -7.73 -7.35
N LYS A 7 3.40 -6.48 -7.50
CA LYS A 7 3.96 -5.37 -6.75
C LYS A 7 2.86 -4.41 -6.33
N ILE A 8 2.92 -3.99 -5.08
CA ILE A 8 2.07 -2.95 -4.52
C ILE A 8 2.96 -1.76 -4.20
N THR A 9 2.56 -0.56 -4.65
CA THR A 9 3.24 0.67 -4.29
C THR A 9 2.43 1.36 -3.20
N MET A 10 3.05 1.64 -2.06
CA MET A 10 2.41 2.30 -0.94
C MET A 10 3.02 3.69 -0.74
N ILE A 11 2.17 4.72 -0.85
CA ILE A 11 2.56 6.08 -0.54
C ILE A 11 2.27 6.33 0.94
N LYS A 12 3.26 6.83 1.67
CA LYS A 12 3.11 7.10 3.09
C LYS A 12 3.78 8.43 3.45
N MET A 13 3.57 8.89 4.67
CA MET A 13 4.31 10.02 5.22
C MET A 13 4.75 9.70 6.63
N GLN A 14 5.76 10.43 7.11
CA GLN A 14 6.28 10.23 8.46
C GLN A 14 5.26 10.66 9.49
N GLY A 15 5.21 9.92 10.60
CA GLY A 15 4.30 10.25 11.70
C GLY A 15 2.84 9.95 11.45
N CYS A 16 2.53 9.19 10.41
CA CYS A 16 1.15 8.86 10.04
C CYS A 16 0.70 7.58 10.77
N PRO A 17 -0.28 7.66 11.68
CA PRO A 17 -0.76 6.47 12.39
C PRO A 17 -1.38 5.43 11.46
N TYR A 18 -2.10 5.88 10.43
CA TYR A 18 -2.71 4.96 9.48
C TYR A 18 -1.65 4.25 8.64
N CYS A 19 -0.56 4.95 8.32
CA CYS A 19 0.55 4.34 7.60
C CYS A 19 1.22 3.25 8.42
N ALA A 20 1.39 3.49 9.72
CA ALA A 20 1.94 2.49 10.63
C ALA A 20 1.05 1.25 10.70
N LYS A 21 -0.28 1.44 10.73
CA LYS A 21 -1.23 0.34 10.74
C LYS A 21 -1.17 -0.45 9.44
N ALA A 22 -1.04 0.22 8.31
CA ALA A 22 -0.92 -0.45 7.02
C ALA A 22 0.37 -1.26 6.93
N ALA A 23 1.48 -0.73 7.44
CA ALA A 23 2.74 -1.46 7.46
C ALA A 23 2.65 -2.70 8.32
N GLN A 24 2.01 -2.60 9.48
CA GLN A 24 1.79 -3.75 10.35
C GLN A 24 0.92 -4.79 9.66
N ALA A 25 -0.13 -4.35 8.96
CA ALA A 25 -1.02 -5.26 8.23
C ALA A 25 -0.26 -6.01 7.15
N VAL A 26 0.63 -5.33 6.42
CA VAL A 26 1.45 -5.96 5.40
C VAL A 26 2.26 -7.11 6.00
N GLU A 27 2.93 -6.85 7.12
CA GLU A 27 3.76 -7.87 7.76
C GLU A 27 2.94 -9.06 8.25
N GLU A 28 1.80 -8.80 8.89
CA GLU A 28 0.94 -9.85 9.40
C GLU A 28 0.38 -10.71 8.27
N LEU A 29 -0.09 -10.06 7.21
CA LEU A 29 -0.69 -10.78 6.08
C LEU A 29 0.34 -11.64 5.36
N ARG A 30 1.57 -11.15 5.20
CA ARG A 30 2.63 -11.93 4.57
C ARG A 30 3.02 -13.14 5.42
N ALA A 31 2.93 -13.01 6.73
CA ALA A 31 3.20 -14.13 7.63
C ALA A 31 2.05 -15.16 7.63
N GLU A 32 0.81 -14.68 7.53
CA GLU A 32 -0.39 -15.52 7.56
C GLU A 32 -0.63 -16.26 6.24
N GLN A 33 -0.30 -15.60 5.12
CA GLN A 33 -0.60 -16.10 3.78
C GLN A 33 0.67 -16.23 2.96
N PRO A 34 1.19 -17.45 2.78
CA PRO A 34 2.41 -17.64 2.00
C PRO A 34 2.34 -17.08 0.57
N ALA A 35 1.14 -17.07 -0.02
CA ALA A 35 0.96 -16.53 -1.37
C ALA A 35 1.29 -15.05 -1.46
N TYR A 36 1.20 -14.31 -0.35
CA TYR A 36 1.50 -12.89 -0.34
C TYR A 36 2.99 -12.59 -0.21
N ALA A 37 3.78 -13.57 0.22
CA ALA A 37 5.21 -13.36 0.40
C ALA A 37 5.93 -13.05 -0.91
N GLY A 38 5.35 -13.49 -2.05
CA GLY A 38 5.92 -13.22 -3.36
C GLY A 38 5.56 -11.85 -3.93
N VAL A 39 4.71 -11.09 -3.25
CA VAL A 39 4.32 -9.76 -3.71
C VAL A 39 5.33 -8.74 -3.19
N GLU A 40 5.89 -7.95 -4.10
CA GLU A 40 6.82 -6.90 -3.74
C GLU A 40 6.05 -5.69 -3.19
N ILE A 41 6.56 -5.08 -2.14
CA ILE A 41 5.99 -3.85 -1.60
C ILE A 41 7.02 -2.74 -1.78
N GLU A 42 6.69 -1.77 -2.63
CA GLU A 42 7.50 -0.57 -2.78
C GLU A 42 6.90 0.52 -1.91
N ILE A 43 7.68 1.03 -0.97
CA ILE A 43 7.20 2.09 -0.08
C ILE A 43 7.82 3.41 -0.52
N ILE A 44 6.96 4.39 -0.81
CA ILE A 44 7.37 5.73 -1.16
C ILE A 44 6.95 6.66 -0.03
N ASP A 45 7.94 7.21 0.68
CA ASP A 45 7.70 8.18 1.75
C ASP A 45 7.71 9.56 1.11
N GLU A 46 6.57 10.25 1.13
CA GLU A 46 6.48 11.54 0.45
C GLU A 46 7.34 12.63 1.09
N ASN A 47 7.79 12.42 2.33
CA ASN A 47 8.71 13.34 2.98
C ASN A 47 10.16 13.12 2.53
N GLU A 48 10.54 11.86 2.32
CA GLU A 48 11.91 11.50 1.92
C GLU A 48 12.09 11.41 0.41
N GLN A 49 11.02 11.06 -0.30
CA GLN A 49 11.07 10.83 -1.75
C GLN A 49 9.97 11.61 -2.46
N PRO A 50 9.95 12.94 -2.30
CA PRO A 50 8.86 13.77 -2.85
C PRO A 50 8.77 13.66 -4.38
N GLU A 51 9.88 13.43 -5.06
CA GLU A 51 9.87 13.32 -6.52
C GLU A 51 9.10 12.07 -6.98
N LEU A 52 9.28 10.95 -6.26
CA LEU A 52 8.57 9.72 -6.59
C LEU A 52 7.08 9.86 -6.24
N ALA A 53 6.77 10.43 -5.08
CA ALA A 53 5.40 10.64 -4.66
C ALA A 53 4.65 11.56 -5.60
N LYS A 54 5.35 12.53 -6.19
CA LYS A 54 4.75 13.51 -7.10
C LYS A 54 4.12 12.85 -8.32
N ALA A 55 4.67 11.74 -8.77
CA ALA A 55 4.12 11.01 -9.91
C ALA A 55 2.70 10.48 -9.62
N TYR A 56 2.35 10.32 -8.36
CA TYR A 56 1.04 9.80 -7.93
C TYR A 56 0.14 10.90 -7.38
N ALA A 57 0.63 12.13 -7.24
CA ALA A 57 -0.04 13.18 -6.46
C ALA A 57 -1.44 13.53 -6.96
N LYS A 58 -1.74 13.29 -8.24
CA LYS A 58 -3.06 13.57 -8.80
C LYS A 58 -4.09 12.52 -8.38
N ASP A 59 -3.63 11.37 -7.92
CA ASP A 59 -4.48 10.21 -7.71
C ASP A 59 -4.74 9.91 -6.24
N TYR A 60 -4.13 10.68 -5.32
CA TYR A 60 -4.41 10.46 -3.91
C TYR A 60 -4.41 11.78 -3.13
N TYR A 61 -5.11 11.78 -2.02
CA TYR A 61 -5.15 12.89 -1.07
C TYR A 61 -4.69 12.42 0.31
N TYR A 62 -5.21 11.28 0.75
CA TYR A 62 -4.86 10.71 2.06
C TYR A 62 -3.81 9.63 1.93
N VAL A 63 -3.01 9.43 3.00
CA VAL A 63 -2.05 8.35 3.06
C VAL A 63 -2.40 7.45 4.25
N PRO A 64 -2.14 6.14 4.18
CA PRO A 64 -1.49 5.45 3.07
C PRO A 64 -2.41 5.30 1.87
N SER A 65 -1.82 5.32 0.68
CA SER A 65 -2.52 5.00 -0.56
C SER A 65 -1.78 3.88 -1.25
N LEU A 66 -2.51 2.91 -1.76
CA LEU A 66 -1.93 1.73 -2.40
C LEU A 66 -2.26 1.74 -3.89
N PHE A 67 -1.23 1.45 -4.69
CA PHE A 67 -1.33 1.43 -6.15
C PHE A 67 -0.79 0.11 -6.69
N ILE A 68 -1.40 -0.38 -7.76
CA ILE A 68 -0.90 -1.52 -8.53
C ILE A 68 -0.85 -1.07 -9.98
N GLU A 69 0.33 -1.13 -10.60
CA GLU A 69 0.54 -0.69 -11.99
C GLU A 69 0.02 0.73 -12.24
N GLY A 70 0.18 1.61 -11.27
CA GLY A 70 -0.27 2.99 -11.40
C GLY A 70 -1.75 3.21 -11.11
N HIS A 71 -2.51 2.16 -10.85
CA HIS A 71 -3.92 2.26 -10.52
C HIS A 71 -4.12 2.23 -9.01
N LYS A 72 -4.86 3.21 -8.49
CA LYS A 72 -5.13 3.25 -7.06
C LYS A 72 -6.12 2.15 -6.70
N VAL A 73 -5.75 1.33 -5.72
CA VAL A 73 -6.62 0.24 -5.24
C VAL A 73 -7.12 0.50 -3.83
N TYR A 74 -6.51 1.44 -3.11
CA TYR A 74 -6.95 1.80 -1.77
C TYR A 74 -6.38 3.16 -1.38
N GLU A 75 -7.18 3.92 -0.67
CA GLU A 75 -6.75 5.19 -0.06
C GLU A 75 -7.41 5.25 1.32
N ALA A 76 -6.60 5.39 2.36
CA ALA A 76 -7.12 5.44 3.73
C ALA A 76 -8.01 6.66 3.92
N GLN A 77 -9.04 6.49 4.74
CA GLN A 77 -9.95 7.59 5.07
C GLN A 77 -9.88 7.86 6.57
N PRO A 78 -10.06 9.11 6.98
CA PRO A 78 -10.06 9.43 8.42
C PRO A 78 -11.04 8.56 9.19
N GLY A 79 -10.61 8.07 10.34
CA GLY A 79 -11.47 7.28 11.22
C GLY A 79 -11.48 5.79 10.97
N GLN A 80 -10.75 5.30 9.97
CA GLN A 80 -10.67 3.86 9.73
C GLN A 80 -9.87 3.17 10.83
N ASP A 81 -10.36 2.02 11.29
CA ASP A 81 -9.66 1.24 12.30
C ASP A 81 -8.69 0.26 11.65
N TYR A 82 -7.92 -0.45 12.49
CA TYR A 82 -6.91 -1.38 12.00
C TYR A 82 -7.52 -2.50 11.15
N ASP A 83 -8.65 -3.06 11.59
CA ASP A 83 -9.28 -4.16 10.86
C ASP A 83 -9.72 -3.73 9.46
N THR A 84 -10.24 -2.53 9.32
CA THR A 84 -10.64 -1.97 8.03
C THR A 84 -9.42 -1.79 7.13
N ILE A 85 -8.33 -1.25 7.68
CA ILE A 85 -7.09 -1.04 6.94
C ILE A 85 -6.50 -2.39 6.53
N LYS A 86 -6.47 -3.35 7.44
CA LYS A 86 -5.94 -4.68 7.14
C LYS A 86 -6.74 -5.38 6.04
N ALA A 87 -8.06 -5.25 6.06
CA ALA A 87 -8.90 -5.84 5.02
C ALA A 87 -8.60 -5.22 3.65
N ALA A 88 -8.37 -3.90 3.61
CA ALA A 88 -8.04 -3.22 2.37
C ALA A 88 -6.66 -3.64 1.85
N VAL A 89 -5.69 -3.81 2.75
CA VAL A 89 -4.36 -4.28 2.36
C VAL A 89 -4.44 -5.71 1.84
N ALA A 90 -5.25 -6.56 2.48
CA ALA A 90 -5.45 -7.94 2.02
C ALA A 90 -6.05 -7.96 0.61
N ASP A 91 -7.02 -7.09 0.35
CA ASP A 91 -7.62 -6.98 -0.98
C ASP A 91 -6.57 -6.57 -2.03
N ALA A 92 -5.68 -5.65 -1.67
CA ALA A 92 -4.60 -5.24 -2.56
C ALA A 92 -3.67 -6.42 -2.87
N PHE A 93 -3.33 -7.22 -1.86
CA PHE A 93 -2.53 -8.42 -2.08
C PHE A 93 -3.23 -9.40 -3.03
N GLU A 94 -4.54 -9.59 -2.88
CA GLU A 94 -5.30 -10.47 -3.76
C GLU A 94 -5.25 -10.00 -5.20
N GLN A 95 -5.28 -8.69 -5.41
CA GLN A 95 -5.20 -8.12 -6.75
C GLN A 95 -3.80 -8.23 -7.33
N ALA A 96 -2.77 -8.20 -6.50
CA ALA A 96 -1.38 -8.18 -6.96
C ALA A 96 -0.76 -9.57 -7.14
N LYS A 97 -1.27 -10.57 -6.46
CA LYS A 97 -0.67 -11.90 -6.49
C LYS A 97 -0.89 -12.66 -7.78
#